data_71631d419e37e96843cfa94426d57c9f
#
_entry.id   71631d419e37e96843cfa94426d57c9f
#
_cell.length_a   1.000
_cell.length_b   1.000
_cell.length_c   1.000
_cell.angle_alpha   90.00
_cell.angle_beta   90.00
_cell.angle_gamma   90.00
#
_symmetry.space_group_name_H-M   'P 1'
#
loop_
_entity.id
_entity.type
_entity.pdbx_description
1 polymer ?
#
loop_
_entity_poly.entity_id
_entity_poly.type
_entity_poly.pdbx_seq_one_letter_code
_entity_poly.pdbx_strand_id
1 'polypeptide(L)'
;MQEGLYIYLNKGEYLPMPAGGVRPASCCVTDDAEKRKDMSKSDYYERQEARRERYIQRAATARRDAAFAAQKAGEMAAVIPAGQPILVGHYSEKSDRRYRERIGQTMDKAIRLDDKADYYAEKAETVGRGGISSDAPDAIVLLEHKLTEREAKQARMKEINAAFRKGDAALLALGMTQAEIDKMRENMPSYFGQPFPSFSLSNNGAESRRLKKRIETLKATALDETTRT
;
A
#
# COMPACT_ATOMS: atom_id res chain seq x y z
N MET A 1 -44.79 11.16 -28.59
CA MET A 1 -43.34 10.98 -28.85
C MET A 1 -42.84 10.01 -27.76
N GLN A 2 -42.51 8.77 -28.16
CA GLN A 2 -41.95 7.77 -27.24
C GLN A 2 -40.44 7.90 -27.26
N GLU A 3 -39.86 8.32 -26.16
CA GLU A 3 -38.42 8.33 -25.97
C GLU A 3 -37.96 6.88 -25.70
N GLY A 4 -37.24 6.27 -26.65
CA GLY A 4 -36.64 4.96 -26.50
C GLY A 4 -35.41 5.00 -25.59
N LEU A 5 -35.36 4.13 -24.57
CA LEU A 5 -34.17 3.90 -23.76
C LEU A 5 -33.11 3.14 -24.59
N TYR A 6 -31.88 3.63 -24.63
CA TYR A 6 -30.74 3.01 -25.32
C TYR A 6 -29.66 2.61 -24.33
N ILE A 7 -28.94 1.51 -24.62
CA ILE A 7 -27.77 1.07 -23.84
C ILE A 7 -26.50 1.44 -24.63
N TYR A 8 -25.54 2.05 -23.94
CA TYR A 8 -24.23 2.40 -24.48
C TYR A 8 -23.27 1.20 -24.43
N LEU A 9 -22.75 0.81 -25.58
CA LEU A 9 -21.69 -0.21 -25.68
C LEU A 9 -20.35 0.45 -26.01
N ASN A 10 -19.29 -0.09 -25.45
CA ASN A 10 -17.91 0.46 -25.46
C ASN A 10 -17.25 0.66 -26.85
N LYS A 11 -18.00 0.55 -27.94
CA LYS A 11 -17.54 0.74 -29.32
C LYS A 11 -18.31 1.80 -30.12
N GLY A 12 -19.06 2.71 -29.45
CA GLY A 12 -19.74 3.82 -30.13
C GLY A 12 -21.04 3.44 -30.87
N GLU A 13 -21.56 2.24 -30.69
CA GLU A 13 -22.81 1.80 -31.30
C GLU A 13 -23.97 1.81 -30.28
N TYR A 14 -25.12 2.32 -30.73
CA TYR A 14 -26.36 2.35 -29.95
C TYR A 14 -27.32 1.31 -30.48
N LEU A 15 -27.78 0.41 -29.61
CA LEU A 15 -28.85 -0.56 -29.93
C LEU A 15 -30.12 -0.25 -29.14
N PRO A 16 -31.30 -0.33 -29.78
CA PRO A 16 -32.58 -0.16 -29.10
C PRO A 16 -32.86 -1.31 -28.13
N MET A 17 -33.39 -0.99 -26.95
CA MET A 17 -33.79 -2.00 -25.95
C MET A 17 -34.99 -2.80 -26.43
N PRO A 18 -35.02 -4.13 -26.31
CA PRO A 18 -36.20 -4.91 -26.57
C PRO A 18 -37.29 -4.59 -25.55
N ALA A 19 -38.52 -4.41 -26.05
CA ALA A 19 -39.73 -4.22 -25.22
C ALA A 19 -40.07 -5.52 -24.48
N GLY A 20 -39.62 -5.62 -23.22
CA GLY A 20 -39.85 -6.75 -22.35
C GLY A 20 -38.72 -6.91 -21.37
N GLY A 21 -38.81 -6.16 -20.26
CA GLY A 21 -37.77 -5.98 -19.26
C GLY A 21 -37.33 -7.25 -18.52
N VAL A 22 -36.61 -8.16 -19.20
CA VAL A 22 -35.81 -9.18 -18.55
C VAL A 22 -34.36 -8.83 -18.74
N ARG A 23 -33.69 -8.36 -17.71
CA ARG A 23 -32.23 -8.24 -17.69
C ARG A 23 -31.63 -9.64 -17.91
N PRO A 24 -30.76 -9.86 -18.90
CA PRO A 24 -30.04 -11.12 -18.97
C PRO A 24 -29.14 -11.21 -17.73
N ALA A 25 -29.47 -12.15 -16.85
CA ALA A 25 -28.66 -12.52 -15.70
C ALA A 25 -27.48 -13.39 -16.15
N SER A 26 -26.66 -12.92 -17.04
CA SER A 26 -25.42 -13.62 -17.44
C SER A 26 -24.57 -12.72 -18.32
N CYS A 27 -23.89 -11.78 -17.72
CA CYS A 27 -22.66 -11.26 -18.32
C CYS A 27 -21.77 -10.74 -17.19
N CYS A 28 -20.56 -11.28 -17.10
CA CYS A 28 -19.41 -10.73 -16.40
C CYS A 28 -19.12 -11.15 -14.95
N VAL A 29 -19.45 -12.37 -14.51
CA VAL A 29 -18.90 -12.86 -13.22
C VAL A 29 -18.08 -14.15 -13.38
N THR A 30 -18.20 -14.90 -14.48
CA THR A 30 -17.51 -16.19 -14.66
C THR A 30 -16.13 -16.07 -15.30
N ASP A 31 -15.93 -15.09 -16.21
CA ASP A 31 -14.64 -14.92 -16.91
C ASP A 31 -13.50 -14.42 -16.02
N ASP A 32 -13.79 -13.63 -14.99
CA ASP A 32 -12.78 -13.13 -14.09
C ASP A 32 -12.30 -14.14 -13.03
N ALA A 33 -13.12 -15.15 -12.74
CA ALA A 33 -12.75 -16.19 -11.78
C ALA A 33 -11.89 -17.29 -12.43
N GLU A 34 -12.16 -17.64 -13.68
CA GLU A 34 -11.34 -18.61 -14.45
C GLU A 34 -10.00 -18.02 -14.88
N LYS A 35 -9.95 -16.75 -15.29
CA LYS A 35 -8.68 -16.05 -15.56
C LYS A 35 -7.75 -15.92 -14.35
N ARG A 36 -8.29 -15.99 -13.12
CA ARG A 36 -7.47 -15.95 -11.90
C ARG A 36 -6.76 -17.28 -11.60
N LYS A 37 -7.21 -18.38 -12.17
CA LYS A 37 -6.69 -19.72 -11.86
C LYS A 37 -5.45 -20.12 -12.66
N ASP A 38 -5.20 -19.45 -13.78
CA ASP A 38 -4.15 -19.84 -14.74
C ASP A 38 -3.01 -18.83 -14.87
N MET A 39 -2.89 -17.91 -13.92
CA MET A 39 -1.76 -16.95 -13.90
C MET A 39 -0.56 -17.58 -13.22
N SER A 40 0.42 -17.98 -14.03
CA SER A 40 1.67 -18.59 -13.59
C SER A 40 2.48 -17.70 -12.65
N LYS A 41 3.45 -18.28 -11.93
CA LYS A 41 4.41 -17.54 -11.08
C LYS A 41 5.20 -16.50 -11.89
N SER A 42 5.40 -16.73 -13.20
CA SER A 42 6.05 -15.79 -14.12
C SER A 42 5.38 -14.42 -14.20
N ASP A 43 4.05 -14.37 -14.02
CA ASP A 43 3.28 -13.11 -14.15
C ASP A 43 3.22 -12.31 -12.84
N TYR A 44 3.94 -12.71 -11.81
CA TYR A 44 3.90 -12.06 -10.49
C TYR A 44 4.22 -10.57 -10.56
N TYR A 45 5.29 -10.22 -11.25
CA TYR A 45 5.72 -8.82 -11.37
C TYR A 45 4.78 -8.00 -12.25
N GLU A 46 4.24 -8.57 -13.32
CA GLU A 46 3.22 -7.92 -14.16
C GLU A 46 1.94 -7.62 -13.36
N ARG A 47 1.51 -8.55 -12.51
CA ARG A 47 0.37 -8.35 -11.59
C ARG A 47 0.64 -7.23 -10.57
N GLN A 48 1.86 -7.11 -10.07
CA GLN A 48 2.24 -6.03 -9.15
C GLN A 48 2.18 -4.68 -9.87
N GLU A 49 2.74 -4.60 -11.09
CA GLU A 49 2.72 -3.37 -11.89
C GLU A 49 1.30 -2.97 -12.30
N ALA A 50 0.48 -3.92 -12.75
CA ALA A 50 -0.93 -3.68 -13.04
C ALA A 50 -1.73 -3.23 -11.80
N ARG A 51 -1.34 -3.67 -10.61
CA ARG A 51 -1.93 -3.20 -9.33
C ARG A 51 -1.51 -1.76 -9.04
N ARG A 52 -0.23 -1.44 -9.21
CA ARG A 52 0.31 -0.09 -9.05
C ARG A 52 -0.40 0.88 -9.98
N GLU A 53 -0.48 0.55 -11.27
CA GLU A 53 -1.13 1.36 -12.29
C GLU A 53 -2.60 1.64 -11.95
N ARG A 54 -3.35 0.62 -11.51
CA ARG A 54 -4.74 0.81 -11.05
C ARG A 54 -4.86 1.78 -9.89
N TYR A 55 -3.91 1.80 -8.95
CA TYR A 55 -3.92 2.76 -7.85
C TYR A 55 -3.59 4.16 -8.33
N ILE A 56 -2.63 4.32 -9.24
CA ILE A 56 -2.31 5.60 -9.88
C ILE A 56 -3.53 6.18 -10.60
N GLN A 57 -4.22 5.36 -11.38
CA GLN A 57 -5.44 5.78 -12.10
C GLN A 57 -6.56 6.18 -11.13
N ARG A 58 -6.75 5.43 -10.03
CA ARG A 58 -7.72 5.76 -8.99
C ARG A 58 -7.37 7.07 -8.27
N ALA A 59 -6.11 7.31 -7.98
CA ALA A 59 -5.63 8.55 -7.40
C ALA A 59 -5.90 9.74 -8.34
N ALA A 60 -5.53 9.61 -9.60
CA ALA A 60 -5.76 10.64 -10.61
C ALA A 60 -7.25 10.96 -10.82
N THR A 61 -8.11 9.93 -10.82
CA THR A 61 -9.56 10.14 -10.93
C THR A 61 -10.11 10.85 -9.69
N ALA A 62 -9.74 10.39 -8.49
CA ALA A 62 -10.21 11.02 -7.25
C ALA A 62 -9.74 12.48 -7.14
N ARG A 63 -8.52 12.81 -7.59
CA ARG A 63 -7.98 14.18 -7.60
C ARG A 63 -8.72 15.10 -8.59
N ARG A 64 -9.08 14.58 -9.78
CA ARG A 64 -9.92 15.32 -10.73
C ARG A 64 -11.33 15.60 -10.15
N ASP A 65 -11.93 14.58 -9.53
CA ASP A 65 -13.25 14.71 -8.92
C ASP A 65 -13.22 15.68 -7.73
N ALA A 66 -12.14 15.68 -6.94
CA ALA A 66 -11.92 16.64 -5.85
C ALA A 66 -11.83 18.07 -6.37
N ALA A 67 -10.99 18.29 -7.41
CA ALA A 67 -10.85 19.61 -8.03
C ALA A 67 -12.18 20.12 -8.59
N PHE A 68 -12.94 19.26 -9.26
CA PHE A 68 -14.27 19.61 -9.77
C PHE A 68 -15.25 19.98 -8.65
N ALA A 69 -15.27 19.22 -7.55
CA ALA A 69 -16.13 19.51 -6.41
C ALA A 69 -15.71 20.81 -5.71
N ALA A 70 -14.40 21.07 -5.55
CA ALA A 70 -13.86 22.31 -4.97
C ALA A 70 -14.22 23.53 -5.85
N GLN A 71 -14.04 23.44 -7.16
CA GLN A 71 -14.42 24.47 -8.10
C GLN A 71 -15.92 24.77 -8.00
N LYS A 72 -16.76 23.75 -8.01
CA LYS A 72 -18.22 23.90 -7.87
C LYS A 72 -18.60 24.57 -6.56
N ALA A 73 -17.96 24.21 -5.44
CA ALA A 73 -18.20 24.86 -4.15
C ALA A 73 -17.80 26.35 -4.19
N GLY A 74 -16.67 26.67 -4.85
CA GLY A 74 -16.22 28.05 -5.07
C GLY A 74 -17.19 28.87 -5.91
N GLU A 75 -17.68 28.32 -7.02
CA GLU A 75 -18.68 28.95 -7.88
C GLU A 75 -20.00 29.23 -7.12
N MET A 76 -20.44 28.25 -6.32
CA MET A 76 -21.63 28.46 -5.45
C MET A 76 -21.40 29.53 -4.39
N ALA A 77 -20.20 29.57 -3.79
CA ALA A 77 -19.86 30.57 -2.78
C ALA A 77 -19.77 31.98 -3.37
N ALA A 78 -19.27 32.11 -4.61
CA ALA A 78 -19.16 33.40 -5.31
C ALA A 78 -20.49 34.12 -5.55
N VAL A 79 -21.61 33.40 -5.52
CA VAL A 79 -22.97 33.99 -5.63
C VAL A 79 -23.29 34.81 -4.39
N ILE A 80 -22.69 34.52 -3.23
CA ILE A 80 -22.91 35.22 -1.98
C ILE A 80 -21.91 36.37 -1.91
N PRO A 81 -22.35 37.65 -1.82
CA PRO A 81 -21.44 38.77 -1.63
C PRO A 81 -20.54 38.58 -0.40
N ALA A 82 -19.26 38.93 -0.54
CA ALA A 82 -18.30 38.79 0.57
C ALA A 82 -18.78 39.57 1.81
N GLY A 83 -18.79 38.91 2.95
CA GLY A 83 -19.21 39.49 4.22
C GLY A 83 -20.71 39.61 4.45
N GLN A 84 -21.53 39.10 3.51
CA GLN A 84 -23.00 39.13 3.70
C GLN A 84 -23.45 38.21 4.85
N PRO A 85 -24.03 38.72 5.94
CA PRO A 85 -24.56 37.89 7.02
C PRO A 85 -25.89 37.25 6.64
N ILE A 86 -26.25 36.19 7.34
CA ILE A 86 -27.58 35.59 7.25
C ILE A 86 -28.56 36.56 7.93
N LEU A 87 -29.61 36.95 7.22
CA LEU A 87 -30.66 37.84 7.75
C LEU A 87 -31.63 37.04 8.65
N VAL A 88 -31.36 37.01 9.94
CA VAL A 88 -32.17 36.28 10.93
C VAL A 88 -33.58 36.87 11.03
N GLY A 89 -34.61 36.01 10.98
CA GLY A 89 -35.99 36.39 10.99
C GLY A 89 -36.57 36.82 9.63
N HIS A 90 -35.73 36.93 8.60
CA HIS A 90 -36.18 37.26 7.24
C HIS A 90 -36.76 36.01 6.55
N TYR A 91 -37.72 36.19 5.64
CA TYR A 91 -38.37 35.08 4.92
C TYR A 91 -37.36 34.19 4.15
N SER A 92 -36.26 34.76 3.70
CA SER A 92 -35.20 34.03 2.96
C SER A 92 -34.21 33.28 3.85
N GLU A 93 -34.24 33.42 5.18
CA GLU A 93 -33.27 32.84 6.09
C GLU A 93 -33.13 31.33 5.87
N LYS A 94 -34.23 30.59 5.80
CA LYS A 94 -34.18 29.10 5.62
C LYS A 94 -33.55 28.71 4.30
N SER A 95 -33.77 29.48 3.23
CA SER A 95 -33.21 29.24 1.91
C SER A 95 -31.71 29.53 1.91
N ASP A 96 -31.24 30.63 2.50
CA ASP A 96 -29.87 31.03 2.60
C ASP A 96 -29.06 30.01 3.43
N ARG A 97 -29.60 29.60 4.59
CA ARG A 97 -28.93 28.55 5.41
C ARG A 97 -28.74 27.23 4.64
N ARG A 98 -29.77 26.76 3.93
CA ARG A 98 -29.67 25.54 3.11
C ARG A 98 -28.67 25.69 1.95
N TYR A 99 -28.57 26.88 1.38
CA TYR A 99 -27.63 27.13 0.29
C TYR A 99 -26.20 27.10 0.80
N ARG A 100 -25.90 27.76 1.92
CA ARG A 100 -24.58 27.74 2.57
C ARG A 100 -24.22 26.33 3.04
N GLU A 101 -25.16 25.56 3.57
CA GLU A 101 -24.97 24.18 3.95
C GLU A 101 -24.56 23.31 2.74
N ARG A 102 -25.20 23.49 1.58
CA ARG A 102 -24.83 22.79 0.34
C ARG A 102 -23.43 23.16 -0.12
N ILE A 103 -22.99 24.40 0.04
CA ILE A 103 -21.61 24.80 -0.24
C ILE A 103 -20.64 24.02 0.67
N GLY A 104 -20.92 23.99 1.98
CA GLY A 104 -20.14 23.22 2.95
C GLY A 104 -20.05 21.74 2.59
N GLN A 105 -21.21 21.09 2.34
CA GLN A 105 -21.26 19.68 1.96
C GLN A 105 -20.48 19.38 0.65
N THR A 106 -20.50 20.33 -0.30
CA THR A 106 -19.76 20.18 -1.56
C THR A 106 -18.26 20.31 -1.33
N MET A 107 -17.84 21.22 -0.45
CA MET A 107 -16.42 21.35 -0.05
C MET A 107 -15.95 20.13 0.76
N ASP A 108 -16.75 19.65 1.71
CA ASP A 108 -16.45 18.42 2.45
C ASP A 108 -16.28 17.20 1.53
N LYS A 109 -17.09 17.16 0.46
CA LYS A 109 -16.92 16.13 -0.57
C LYS A 109 -15.59 16.28 -1.30
N ALA A 110 -15.16 17.50 -1.62
CA ALA A 110 -13.88 17.75 -2.27
C ALA A 110 -12.70 17.28 -1.38
N ILE A 111 -12.73 17.63 -0.09
CA ILE A 111 -11.71 17.20 0.88
C ILE A 111 -11.65 15.68 0.97
N ARG A 112 -12.78 15.00 1.14
CA ARG A 112 -12.82 13.53 1.20
C ARG A 112 -12.32 12.85 -0.07
N LEU A 113 -12.50 13.46 -1.23
CA LEU A 113 -11.99 12.95 -2.50
C LEU A 113 -10.48 13.16 -2.63
N ASP A 114 -9.97 14.28 -2.10
CA ASP A 114 -8.54 14.54 -2.06
C ASP A 114 -7.82 13.60 -1.10
N ASP A 115 -8.32 13.40 0.12
CA ASP A 115 -7.83 12.37 1.05
C ASP A 115 -7.80 10.97 0.42
N LYS A 116 -8.84 10.64 -0.36
CA LYS A 116 -8.92 9.38 -1.10
C LYS A 116 -7.87 9.29 -2.21
N ALA A 117 -7.54 10.40 -2.87
CA ALA A 117 -6.50 10.47 -3.88
C ALA A 117 -5.13 10.21 -3.25
N ASP A 118 -4.83 10.85 -2.13
CA ASP A 118 -3.59 10.65 -1.38
C ASP A 118 -3.45 9.21 -0.87
N TYR A 119 -4.53 8.63 -0.33
CA TYR A 119 -4.54 7.23 0.07
C TYR A 119 -4.18 6.27 -1.07
N TYR A 120 -4.70 6.49 -2.29
CA TYR A 120 -4.35 5.64 -3.42
C TYR A 120 -2.95 5.93 -3.96
N ALA A 121 -2.45 7.17 -3.86
CA ALA A 121 -1.07 7.51 -4.20
C ALA A 121 -0.08 6.77 -3.28
N GLU A 122 -0.27 6.82 -1.97
CA GLU A 122 0.53 6.07 -0.99
C GLU A 122 0.45 4.54 -1.23
N LYS A 123 -0.75 4.04 -1.54
CA LYS A 123 -0.94 2.63 -1.90
C LYS A 123 -0.15 2.24 -3.15
N ALA A 124 -0.10 3.10 -4.17
CA ALA A 124 0.69 2.85 -5.38
C ALA A 124 2.19 2.77 -5.07
N GLU A 125 2.69 3.64 -4.20
CA GLU A 125 4.09 3.64 -3.77
C GLU A 125 4.48 2.40 -2.96
N THR A 126 3.53 1.86 -2.18
CA THR A 126 3.78 0.70 -1.32
C THR A 126 3.65 -0.64 -2.03
N VAL A 127 3.13 -0.68 -3.28
CA VAL A 127 3.07 -1.90 -4.08
C VAL A 127 4.48 -2.44 -4.31
N GLY A 128 4.70 -3.69 -3.95
CA GLY A 128 6.00 -4.36 -4.08
C GLY A 128 7.03 -4.05 -2.97
N ARG A 129 6.75 -3.10 -2.07
CA ARG A 129 7.63 -2.81 -0.90
C ARG A 129 7.36 -3.72 0.30
N GLY A 130 6.46 -4.68 0.19
CA GLY A 130 6.13 -5.63 1.24
C GLY A 130 7.23 -6.67 1.48
N GLY A 131 6.92 -7.67 2.31
CA GLY A 131 7.79 -8.83 2.47
C GLY A 131 7.92 -9.65 1.17
N ILE A 132 8.92 -10.52 1.11
CA ILE A 132 9.10 -11.43 -0.02
C ILE A 132 7.87 -12.33 -0.13
N SER A 133 7.14 -12.29 -1.26
CA SER A 133 6.00 -13.16 -1.50
C SER A 133 6.47 -14.57 -1.85
N SER A 134 5.68 -15.58 -1.48
CA SER A 134 5.94 -16.95 -1.90
C SER A 134 5.65 -17.19 -3.39
N ASP A 135 4.85 -16.31 -4.00
CA ASP A 135 4.50 -16.37 -5.42
C ASP A 135 5.54 -15.70 -6.33
N ALA A 136 6.52 -14.99 -5.75
CA ALA A 136 7.58 -14.39 -6.54
C ALA A 136 8.48 -15.49 -7.14
N PRO A 137 8.84 -15.41 -8.42
CA PRO A 137 9.65 -16.44 -9.08
C PRO A 137 11.06 -16.56 -8.47
N ASP A 138 11.58 -15.47 -7.93
CA ASP A 138 12.87 -15.36 -7.27
C ASP A 138 12.79 -15.42 -5.73
N ALA A 139 11.63 -15.83 -5.17
CA ALA A 139 11.40 -15.86 -3.72
C ALA A 139 12.49 -16.61 -2.94
N ILE A 140 12.93 -17.76 -3.45
CA ILE A 140 13.97 -18.58 -2.80
C ILE A 140 15.28 -17.81 -2.74
N VAL A 141 15.71 -17.23 -3.86
CA VAL A 141 16.99 -16.47 -3.95
C VAL A 141 16.97 -15.27 -3.01
N LEU A 142 15.87 -14.50 -3.00
CA LEU A 142 15.72 -13.35 -2.11
C LEU A 142 15.69 -13.74 -0.63
N LEU A 143 15.08 -14.87 -0.30
CA LEU A 143 15.05 -15.38 1.08
C LEU A 143 16.42 -15.90 1.51
N GLU A 144 17.18 -16.56 0.64
CA GLU A 144 18.54 -17.00 0.90
C GLU A 144 19.47 -15.81 1.14
N HIS A 145 19.38 -14.77 0.32
CA HIS A 145 20.14 -13.54 0.51
C HIS A 145 19.82 -12.90 1.88
N LYS A 146 18.53 -12.75 2.19
CA LYS A 146 18.09 -12.23 3.49
C LYS A 146 18.56 -13.10 4.67
N LEU A 147 18.59 -14.42 4.50
CA LEU A 147 19.12 -15.34 5.52
C LEU A 147 20.60 -15.11 5.74
N THR A 148 21.40 -15.00 4.68
CA THR A 148 22.84 -14.74 4.74
C THR A 148 23.13 -13.42 5.46
N GLU A 149 22.39 -12.35 5.13
CA GLU A 149 22.49 -11.06 5.84
C GLU A 149 22.20 -11.19 7.34
N ARG A 150 21.15 -11.96 7.70
CA ARG A 150 20.78 -12.19 9.11
C ARG A 150 21.82 -13.01 9.85
N GLU A 151 22.41 -14.01 9.22
CA GLU A 151 23.48 -14.83 9.80
C GLU A 151 24.77 -14.02 9.97
N ALA A 152 25.14 -13.21 8.99
CA ALA A 152 26.27 -12.28 9.10
C ALA A 152 26.06 -11.27 10.23
N LYS A 153 24.84 -10.68 10.34
CA LYS A 153 24.48 -9.81 11.45
C LYS A 153 24.59 -10.52 12.80
N GLN A 154 24.16 -11.78 12.89
CA GLN A 154 24.26 -12.59 14.10
C GLN A 154 25.72 -12.83 14.50
N ALA A 155 26.57 -13.16 13.56
CA ALA A 155 28.00 -13.34 13.78
C ALA A 155 28.64 -12.05 14.27
N ARG A 156 28.37 -10.93 13.58
CA ARG A 156 28.90 -9.61 13.94
C ARG A 156 28.47 -9.16 15.34
N MET A 157 27.20 -9.35 15.72
CA MET A 157 26.74 -9.05 17.08
C MET A 157 27.47 -9.86 18.15
N LYS A 158 27.74 -11.15 17.90
CA LYS A 158 28.51 -12.02 18.81
C LYS A 158 29.97 -11.56 18.93
N GLU A 159 30.60 -11.24 17.81
CA GLU A 159 31.98 -10.72 17.77
C GLU A 159 32.12 -9.43 18.54
N ILE A 160 31.21 -8.47 18.32
CA ILE A 160 31.23 -7.20 19.06
C ILE A 160 31.02 -7.42 20.56
N ASN A 161 30.07 -8.28 20.97
CA ASN A 161 29.90 -8.62 22.38
C ASN A 161 31.15 -9.29 23.00
N ALA A 162 31.82 -10.14 22.23
CA ALA A 162 33.05 -10.79 22.69
C ALA A 162 34.22 -9.80 22.80
N ALA A 163 34.36 -8.87 21.85
CA ALA A 163 35.37 -7.83 21.86
C ALA A 163 35.10 -6.81 22.98
N PHE A 164 33.84 -6.42 23.17
CA PHE A 164 33.45 -5.50 24.25
C PHE A 164 33.87 -5.97 25.64
N ARG A 165 33.78 -7.27 25.91
CA ARG A 165 34.24 -7.88 27.15
C ARG A 165 35.77 -7.86 27.31
N LYS A 166 36.53 -7.75 26.21
CA LYS A 166 38.00 -7.68 26.20
C LYS A 166 38.53 -6.24 26.25
N GLY A 167 37.66 -5.25 26.05
CA GLY A 167 38.00 -3.81 26.10
C GLY A 167 38.12 -3.16 24.71
N ASP A 168 38.39 -1.87 24.72
CA ASP A 168 38.35 -1.02 23.51
C ASP A 168 39.38 -1.41 22.46
N ALA A 169 40.56 -1.85 22.87
CA ALA A 169 41.59 -2.33 21.95
C ALA A 169 41.10 -3.49 21.06
N ALA A 170 40.24 -4.38 21.59
CA ALA A 170 39.66 -5.47 20.82
C ALA A 170 38.54 -4.99 19.88
N LEU A 171 37.79 -3.94 20.22
CA LEU A 171 36.80 -3.33 19.36
C LEU A 171 37.48 -2.58 18.20
N LEU A 172 38.56 -1.86 18.47
CA LEU A 172 39.36 -1.20 17.44
C LEU A 172 39.96 -2.22 16.47
N ALA A 173 40.43 -3.39 16.98
CA ALA A 173 40.93 -4.49 16.14
C ALA A 173 39.85 -5.11 15.24
N LEU A 174 38.57 -5.01 15.60
CA LEU A 174 37.43 -5.39 14.73
C LEU A 174 37.09 -4.33 13.66
N GLY A 175 37.89 -3.25 13.55
CA GLY A 175 37.70 -2.17 12.59
C GLY A 175 36.66 -1.14 12.99
N MET A 176 36.25 -1.08 14.27
CA MET A 176 35.41 0.00 14.78
C MET A 176 36.25 1.24 15.07
N THR A 177 35.71 2.41 14.81
CA THR A 177 36.33 3.69 15.17
C THR A 177 36.02 4.03 16.63
N GLN A 178 36.88 4.88 17.26
CA GLN A 178 36.67 5.34 18.64
C GLN A 178 35.30 6.01 18.78
N ALA A 179 34.91 6.84 17.80
CA ALA A 179 33.61 7.54 17.81
C ALA A 179 32.41 6.57 17.79
N GLU A 180 32.52 5.44 17.06
CA GLU A 180 31.49 4.40 17.07
C GLU A 180 31.41 3.65 18.41
N ILE A 181 32.56 3.43 19.05
CA ILE A 181 32.63 2.80 20.38
C ILE A 181 31.97 3.70 21.42
N ASP A 182 32.31 4.98 21.40
CA ASP A 182 31.77 5.98 22.34
C ASP A 182 30.26 6.12 22.16
N LYS A 183 29.79 6.26 20.92
CA LYS A 183 28.38 6.29 20.58
C LYS A 183 27.63 5.02 20.98
N MET A 184 28.25 3.84 20.80
CA MET A 184 27.69 2.57 21.22
C MET A 184 27.52 2.51 22.73
N ARG A 185 28.48 3.01 23.50
CA ARG A 185 28.41 3.09 24.98
C ARG A 185 27.36 4.09 25.46
N GLU A 186 27.29 5.25 24.82
CA GLU A 186 26.28 6.28 25.14
C GLU A 186 24.85 5.75 24.93
N ASN A 187 24.62 5.02 23.83
CA ASN A 187 23.32 4.47 23.50
C ASN A 187 23.00 3.14 24.24
N MET A 188 23.97 2.56 24.96
CA MET A 188 23.77 1.32 25.67
C MET A 188 23.18 1.57 27.06
N PRO A 189 21.95 1.06 27.37
CA PRO A 189 21.42 1.12 28.73
C PRO A 189 22.35 0.42 29.70
N SER A 190 22.63 1.06 30.85
CA SER A 190 23.57 0.57 31.87
C SER A 190 23.27 -0.83 32.40
N TYR A 191 22.00 -1.23 32.36
CA TYR A 191 21.54 -2.54 32.83
C TYR A 191 21.75 -3.70 31.84
N PHE A 192 22.18 -3.47 30.61
CA PHE A 192 22.41 -4.55 29.65
C PHE A 192 23.77 -5.23 29.78
N GLY A 193 24.79 -4.58 30.27
CA GLY A 193 26.13 -5.11 30.45
C GLY A 193 26.89 -5.49 29.17
N GLN A 194 26.24 -5.41 28.00
CA GLN A 194 26.82 -5.66 26.68
C GLN A 194 26.02 -4.97 25.57
N PRO A 195 26.64 -4.61 24.42
CA PRO A 195 26.02 -3.84 23.35
C PRO A 195 24.80 -4.52 22.73
N PHE A 196 24.86 -5.84 22.56
CA PHE A 196 23.74 -6.62 22.04
C PHE A 196 23.25 -7.60 23.11
N PRO A 197 22.13 -7.28 23.77
CA PRO A 197 21.57 -8.13 24.82
C PRO A 197 21.08 -9.47 24.26
N SER A 198 20.92 -10.47 25.16
CA SER A 198 20.56 -11.84 24.78
C SER A 198 19.27 -11.96 23.97
N PHE A 199 18.27 -11.11 24.25
CA PHE A 199 17.03 -11.09 23.50
C PHE A 199 17.21 -10.66 22.04
N SER A 200 18.12 -9.71 21.75
CA SER A 200 18.45 -9.30 20.38
C SER A 200 19.05 -10.45 19.56
N LEU A 201 19.96 -11.20 20.19
CA LEU A 201 20.54 -12.41 19.61
C LEU A 201 19.50 -13.50 19.39
N SER A 202 18.64 -13.75 20.39
CA SER A 202 17.56 -14.73 20.32
C SER A 202 16.53 -14.39 19.24
N ASN A 203 16.11 -13.14 19.16
CA ASN A 203 15.16 -12.68 18.14
C ASN A 203 15.72 -12.83 16.72
N ASN A 204 16.98 -12.44 16.51
CA ASN A 204 17.61 -12.60 15.21
C ASN A 204 17.79 -14.10 14.86
N GLY A 205 18.16 -14.95 15.83
CA GLY A 205 18.23 -16.39 15.64
C GLY A 205 16.87 -17.05 15.37
N ALA A 206 15.80 -16.58 16.01
CA ALA A 206 14.45 -17.06 15.73
C ALA A 206 14.01 -16.71 14.31
N GLU A 207 14.30 -15.49 13.86
CA GLU A 207 13.99 -15.06 12.50
C GLU A 207 14.78 -15.87 11.45
N SER A 208 16.06 -16.12 11.68
CA SER A 208 16.87 -16.99 10.80
C SER A 208 16.29 -18.40 10.69
N ARG A 209 15.81 -18.98 11.79
CA ARG A 209 15.13 -20.29 11.77
C ARG A 209 13.82 -20.25 10.97
N ARG A 210 13.03 -19.18 11.09
CA ARG A 210 11.80 -18.99 10.29
C ARG A 210 12.10 -18.89 8.80
N LEU A 211 13.16 -18.15 8.44
CA LEU A 211 13.58 -18.03 7.04
C LEU A 211 14.03 -19.39 6.48
N LYS A 212 14.85 -20.15 7.22
CA LYS A 212 15.28 -21.50 6.81
C LYS A 212 14.08 -22.41 6.54
N LYS A 213 13.15 -22.51 7.50
CA LYS A 213 11.95 -23.32 7.35
C LYS A 213 11.12 -22.92 6.13
N ARG A 214 10.98 -21.59 5.89
CA ARG A 214 10.24 -21.08 4.74
C ARG A 214 10.93 -21.45 3.41
N ILE A 215 12.25 -21.34 3.34
CA ILE A 215 13.04 -21.74 2.16
C ILE A 215 12.87 -23.23 1.88
N GLU A 216 12.97 -24.08 2.91
CA GLU A 216 12.74 -25.53 2.79
C GLU A 216 11.34 -25.85 2.26
N THR A 217 10.31 -25.20 2.80
CA THR A 217 8.94 -25.39 2.33
C THR A 217 8.78 -24.99 0.85
N LEU A 218 9.34 -23.85 0.43
CA LEU A 218 9.25 -23.40 -0.96
C LEU A 218 10.03 -24.30 -1.91
N LYS A 219 11.20 -24.81 -1.50
CA LYS A 219 11.97 -25.78 -2.29
C LYS A 219 11.20 -27.11 -2.45
N ALA A 220 10.57 -27.61 -1.39
CA ALA A 220 9.74 -28.80 -1.46
C ALA A 220 8.56 -28.62 -2.41
N THR A 221 7.83 -27.49 -2.31
CA THR A 221 6.71 -27.18 -3.20
C THR A 221 7.14 -27.09 -4.67
N ALA A 222 8.30 -26.48 -4.94
CA ALA A 222 8.84 -26.36 -6.29
C ALA A 222 9.21 -27.73 -6.88
N LEU A 223 9.74 -28.65 -6.07
CA LEU A 223 10.01 -30.04 -6.49
C LEU A 223 8.74 -30.82 -6.80
N ASP A 224 7.70 -30.68 -5.98
CA ASP A 224 6.41 -31.34 -6.21
C ASP A 224 5.71 -30.83 -7.49
N GLU A 225 5.86 -29.54 -7.83
CA GLU A 225 5.34 -28.99 -9.08
C GLU A 225 6.07 -29.56 -10.30
N THR A 226 7.40 -29.73 -10.24
CA THR A 226 8.19 -30.32 -11.34
C THR A 226 7.95 -31.82 -11.54
N THR A 227 7.51 -32.54 -10.52
CA THR A 227 7.20 -33.98 -10.63
C THR A 227 5.78 -34.26 -11.13
N ARG A 228 4.90 -33.28 -11.17
CA ARG A 228 3.50 -33.39 -11.64
C ARG A 228 3.30 -32.97 -13.10
N THR A 229 4.32 -32.37 -13.72
CA THR A 229 4.36 -32.02 -15.15
C THR A 229 5.07 -33.07 -15.97
#